data_3b037c40910b01060e1aff552a2fb353
#
_entry.id   3b037c40910b01060e1aff552a2fb353
#
_cell.length_a   1.000
_cell.length_b   1.000
_cell.length_c   1.000
_cell.angle_alpha   90.00
_cell.angle_beta   90.00
_cell.angle_gamma   90.00
#
_symmetry.space_group_name_H-M   'P 1'
#
loop_
_entity.id
_entity.type
_entity.pdbx_description
1 polymer ?
#
loop_
_entity_poly.entity_id
_entity_poly.type
_entity_poly.pdbx_seq_one_letter_code
_entity_poly.pdbx_strand_id
1 'polypeptide(L)'
;MTQKLLLATAMASLILVGCGQPAPDDGKNNITDADHIQGDTVSIDENGYGSGNFNSSSDGFRSIYFNFADYSISAEMEGNMNTNYQVASSASSKIKIEGNCDEFGTDEYNYALGLKRAKAVRDSLASQGVDTSKMVLVSFGESNAVCAEATDSCYQRNRRVDLRLVK
;
A
#
# COMPACT_ATOMS: atom_id res chain seq x y z
N MET A 1 44.61 52.74 13.57
CA MET A 1 44.18 52.86 14.96
C MET A 1 43.29 51.74 15.30
N THR A 2 43.75 50.94 16.21
CA THR A 2 43.24 49.67 16.69
C THR A 2 42.07 49.82 17.63
N GLN A 3 41.05 49.05 17.51
CA GLN A 3 40.22 48.65 18.69
C GLN A 3 39.71 47.24 18.55
N LYS A 4 40.31 46.35 19.33
CA LYS A 4 39.92 44.98 19.56
C LYS A 4 38.72 44.98 20.52
N LEU A 5 37.59 44.34 20.16
CA LEU A 5 36.50 44.08 21.09
C LEU A 5 36.39 42.56 21.28
N LEU A 6 36.79 42.11 22.47
CA LEU A 6 36.65 40.76 22.96
C LEU A 6 35.23 40.58 23.49
N LEU A 7 34.46 39.70 22.91
CA LEU A 7 33.18 39.21 23.45
C LEU A 7 33.37 37.81 24.00
N ALA A 8 33.34 37.71 25.33
CA ALA A 8 33.34 36.46 26.07
C ALA A 8 31.93 35.82 25.99
N THR A 9 31.81 34.63 25.43
CA THR A 9 30.58 33.83 25.46
C THR A 9 30.60 32.93 26.68
N ALA A 10 29.70 33.19 27.62
CA ALA A 10 29.43 32.33 28.76
C ALA A 10 28.59 31.11 28.30
N MET A 11 29.16 29.90 28.41
CA MET A 11 28.44 28.65 28.26
C MET A 11 27.66 28.38 29.56
N ALA A 12 26.32 28.41 29.47
CA ALA A 12 25.43 27.89 30.51
C ALA A 12 25.13 26.41 30.24
N SER A 13 25.75 25.54 31.05
CA SER A 13 25.47 24.10 31.04
C SER A 13 24.17 23.82 31.80
N LEU A 14 23.10 23.42 31.07
CA LEU A 14 21.88 22.91 31.67
C LEU A 14 22.06 21.44 31.97
N ILE A 15 22.14 21.07 33.23
CA ILE A 15 22.12 19.67 33.69
C ILE A 15 20.63 19.24 33.85
N LEU A 16 20.14 18.42 32.97
CA LEU A 16 18.85 17.77 33.10
C LEU A 16 19.01 16.54 34.00
N VAL A 17 18.55 16.65 35.25
CA VAL A 17 18.37 15.51 36.17
C VAL A 17 17.12 14.79 35.73
N GLY A 18 17.25 13.62 35.08
CA GLY A 18 16.17 12.73 34.78
C GLY A 18 15.78 11.92 36.01
N CYS A 19 14.56 12.10 36.53
CA CYS A 19 13.94 11.20 37.50
C CYS A 19 13.59 9.88 36.81
N GLY A 20 14.35 8.82 37.08
CA GLY A 20 13.96 7.45 36.72
C GLY A 20 12.84 6.97 37.66
N GLN A 21 11.65 6.70 37.15
CA GLN A 21 10.64 5.94 37.84
C GLN A 21 10.92 4.43 37.64
N PRO A 22 10.91 3.60 38.70
CA PRO A 22 10.99 2.17 38.55
C PRO A 22 9.68 1.64 37.93
N ALA A 23 9.81 0.74 36.94
CA ALA A 23 8.69 0.02 36.36
C ALA A 23 8.03 -0.89 37.39
N PRO A 24 6.69 -1.10 37.33
CA PRO A 24 6.01 -2.06 38.17
C PRO A 24 6.44 -3.48 37.81
N ASP A 25 6.72 -4.28 38.83
CA ASP A 25 7.09 -5.69 38.78
C ASP A 25 5.86 -6.50 38.34
N ASP A 26 5.84 -6.99 37.11
CA ASP A 26 4.79 -7.87 36.61
C ASP A 26 5.00 -9.28 37.18
N GLY A 27 4.18 -9.59 38.17
CA GLY A 27 4.13 -10.89 38.79
C GLY A 27 4.04 -12.04 37.77
N LYS A 28 4.97 -12.97 37.89
CA LYS A 28 4.99 -14.24 37.17
C LYS A 28 3.72 -15.04 37.48
N ASN A 29 2.75 -15.00 36.57
CA ASN A 29 1.70 -16.01 36.55
C ASN A 29 2.20 -17.21 35.76
N ASN A 30 2.64 -18.24 36.51
CA ASN A 30 2.75 -19.59 35.98
C ASN A 30 1.34 -20.08 35.63
N ILE A 31 1.00 -20.11 34.38
CA ILE A 31 -0.11 -20.88 33.84
C ILE A 31 0.48 -22.16 33.25
N THR A 32 0.51 -23.17 34.07
CA THR A 32 0.62 -24.57 33.67
C THR A 32 -0.80 -25.10 33.56
N ASP A 33 -1.40 -25.01 32.39
CA ASP A 33 -2.46 -25.92 31.97
C ASP A 33 -2.39 -26.03 30.44
N ALA A 34 -1.81 -27.14 30.00
CA ALA A 34 -1.84 -27.60 28.65
C ALA A 34 -3.24 -28.14 28.39
N ASP A 35 -4.18 -27.27 27.98
CA ASP A 35 -5.41 -27.72 27.34
C ASP A 35 -5.29 -27.50 25.83
N HIS A 36 -5.37 -28.64 25.16
CA HIS A 36 -5.22 -28.85 23.75
C HIS A 36 -6.34 -28.11 22.99
N ILE A 37 -6.09 -26.84 22.66
CA ILE A 37 -6.89 -26.15 21.66
C ILE A 37 -6.33 -26.55 20.31
N GLN A 38 -6.98 -27.55 19.72
CA GLN A 38 -6.86 -27.89 18.32
C GLN A 38 -7.56 -26.78 17.53
N GLY A 39 -6.95 -25.60 17.53
CA GLY A 39 -7.32 -24.52 16.64
C GLY A 39 -6.55 -24.71 15.35
N ASP A 40 -7.26 -24.77 14.24
CA ASP A 40 -6.68 -24.65 12.92
C ASP A 40 -5.67 -23.51 12.93
N THR A 41 -4.38 -23.84 12.85
CA THR A 41 -3.34 -22.86 12.61
C THR A 41 -3.54 -22.38 11.20
N VAL A 42 -4.26 -21.26 11.05
CA VAL A 42 -4.22 -20.47 9.84
C VAL A 42 -2.77 -20.04 9.71
N SER A 43 -2.03 -20.71 8.84
CA SER A 43 -0.71 -20.23 8.43
C SER A 43 -0.91 -18.87 7.81
N ILE A 44 -0.59 -17.82 8.57
CA ILE A 44 -0.44 -16.48 8.02
C ILE A 44 0.80 -16.57 7.15
N ASP A 45 0.61 -16.69 5.85
CA ASP A 45 1.68 -16.49 4.89
C ASP A 45 2.23 -15.08 5.15
N GLU A 46 3.50 -14.99 5.55
CA GLU A 46 4.20 -13.72 5.82
C GLU A 46 4.30 -12.82 4.57
N ASN A 47 3.92 -13.33 3.42
CA ASN A 47 3.65 -12.56 2.21
C ASN A 47 2.18 -12.14 2.23
N GLY A 48 1.84 -11.07 2.93
CA GLY A 48 0.50 -10.55 3.22
C GLY A 48 -0.48 -10.33 2.05
N TYR A 49 -0.19 -10.88 0.91
CA TYR A 49 -1.08 -11.05 -0.23
C TYR A 49 -1.41 -12.53 -0.32
N GLY A 50 -2.51 -12.92 0.31
CA GLY A 50 -2.96 -14.32 0.33
C GLY A 50 -2.77 -14.97 -1.03
N SER A 51 -2.20 -16.18 -1.04
CA SER A 51 -1.88 -17.03 -2.19
C SER A 51 -3.11 -17.42 -3.05
N GLY A 52 -4.21 -16.72 -2.93
CA GLY A 52 -5.32 -16.74 -3.86
C GLY A 52 -4.91 -15.94 -5.10
N ASN A 53 -4.90 -16.59 -6.26
CA ASN A 53 -4.63 -15.96 -7.56
C ASN A 53 -5.80 -15.02 -7.93
N PHE A 54 -6.09 -14.05 -7.05
CA PHE A 54 -7.14 -13.06 -7.26
C PHE A 54 -6.66 -12.09 -8.34
N ASN A 55 -7.36 -12.07 -9.46
CA ASN A 55 -7.08 -11.15 -10.55
C ASN A 55 -8.41 -10.71 -11.17
N SER A 56 -8.73 -9.43 -11.05
CA SER A 56 -9.90 -8.82 -11.70
C SER A 56 -9.55 -8.08 -12.99
N SER A 57 -8.26 -7.97 -13.32
CA SER A 57 -7.80 -7.52 -14.63
C SER A 57 -8.12 -8.55 -15.72
N SER A 58 -8.15 -8.12 -16.98
CA SER A 58 -8.40 -8.99 -18.15
C SER A 58 -7.28 -8.90 -19.19
N ASP A 59 -7.47 -9.61 -20.29
CA ASP A 59 -6.59 -9.52 -21.48
C ASP A 59 -5.10 -9.84 -21.20
N GLY A 60 -4.82 -10.65 -20.17
CA GLY A 60 -3.47 -11.04 -19.74
C GLY A 60 -2.85 -10.12 -18.69
N PHE A 61 -3.49 -9.02 -18.35
CA PHE A 61 -3.04 -8.13 -17.27
C PHE A 61 -3.24 -8.76 -15.88
N ARG A 62 -2.51 -8.23 -14.91
CA ARG A 62 -2.58 -8.58 -13.48
C ARG A 62 -3.01 -7.37 -12.65
N SER A 63 -3.89 -7.60 -11.69
CA SER A 63 -4.29 -6.57 -10.73
C SER A 63 -3.10 -6.16 -9.85
N ILE A 64 -3.01 -4.87 -9.52
CA ILE A 64 -2.01 -4.29 -8.62
C ILE A 64 -2.74 -3.91 -7.33
N TYR A 65 -2.28 -4.44 -6.20
CA TYR A 65 -2.88 -4.23 -4.89
C TYR A 65 -2.12 -3.18 -4.08
N PHE A 66 -2.85 -2.52 -3.16
CA PHE A 66 -2.32 -1.40 -2.39
C PHE A 66 -2.64 -1.55 -0.91
N ASN A 67 -1.75 -1.02 -0.06
CA ASN A 67 -2.01 -0.89 1.36
C ASN A 67 -3.11 0.13 1.65
N PHE A 68 -3.60 0.13 2.90
CA PHE A 68 -4.60 1.11 3.34
C PHE A 68 -4.10 2.54 3.15
N ALA A 69 -4.94 3.40 2.58
CA ALA A 69 -4.67 4.80 2.27
C ALA A 69 -3.41 5.06 1.40
N ASP A 70 -2.80 4.01 0.83
CA ASP A 70 -1.59 4.10 0.01
C ASP A 70 -1.91 4.02 -1.49
N TYR A 71 -1.03 4.63 -2.29
CA TYR A 71 -1.00 4.58 -3.75
C TYR A 71 0.40 4.27 -4.29
N SER A 72 1.35 3.94 -3.43
CA SER A 72 2.69 3.47 -3.84
C SER A 72 2.63 2.01 -4.25
N ILE A 73 3.26 1.66 -5.38
CA ILE A 73 3.40 0.27 -5.81
C ILE A 73 4.48 -0.38 -4.93
N SER A 74 4.11 -1.43 -4.22
CA SER A 74 5.03 -2.15 -3.34
C SER A 74 5.93 -3.12 -4.12
N ALA A 75 7.05 -3.53 -3.51
CA ALA A 75 7.98 -4.47 -4.13
C ALA A 75 7.34 -5.83 -4.47
N GLU A 76 6.34 -6.26 -3.68
CA GLU A 76 5.59 -7.50 -3.94
C GLU A 76 4.79 -7.44 -5.26
N MET A 77 4.46 -6.23 -5.73
CA MET A 77 3.73 -6.03 -6.99
C MET A 77 4.65 -5.92 -8.22
N GLU A 78 5.98 -5.97 -8.06
CA GLU A 78 6.91 -5.86 -9.19
C GLU A 78 6.70 -6.96 -10.24
N GLY A 79 6.44 -8.19 -9.82
CA GLY A 79 6.14 -9.30 -10.71
C GLY A 79 4.89 -9.06 -11.56
N ASN A 80 3.83 -8.53 -10.94
CA ASN A 80 2.59 -8.17 -11.62
C ASN A 80 2.82 -6.98 -12.57
N MET A 81 3.58 -5.96 -12.13
CA MET A 81 3.92 -4.82 -12.97
C MET A 81 4.74 -5.22 -14.19
N ASN A 82 5.71 -6.13 -14.04
CA ASN A 82 6.47 -6.66 -15.16
C ASN A 82 5.59 -7.42 -16.18
N THR A 83 4.64 -8.24 -15.70
CA THR A 83 3.63 -8.88 -16.54
C THR A 83 2.80 -7.84 -17.29
N ASN A 84 2.33 -6.80 -16.58
CA ASN A 84 1.54 -5.72 -17.16
C ASN A 84 2.33 -4.95 -18.24
N TYR A 85 3.61 -4.72 -18.03
CA TYR A 85 4.47 -4.10 -19.03
C TYR A 85 4.56 -4.94 -20.29
N GLN A 86 4.76 -6.26 -20.19
CA GLN A 86 4.84 -7.16 -21.34
C GLN A 86 3.56 -7.14 -22.18
N VAL A 87 2.40 -7.14 -21.51
CA VAL A 87 1.11 -7.05 -22.19
C VAL A 87 0.91 -5.67 -22.82
N ALA A 88 1.19 -4.60 -22.06
CA ALA A 88 1.00 -3.22 -22.50
C ALA A 88 1.87 -2.83 -23.70
N SER A 89 3.13 -3.28 -23.71
CA SER A 89 4.07 -2.96 -24.81
C SER A 89 3.68 -3.65 -26.12
N SER A 90 3.04 -4.81 -26.06
CA SER A 90 2.54 -5.52 -27.25
C SER A 90 1.15 -5.09 -27.70
N ALA A 91 0.41 -4.33 -26.88
CA ALA A 91 -0.96 -3.94 -27.13
C ALA A 91 -1.07 -2.91 -28.27
N SER A 92 -1.95 -3.18 -29.23
CA SER A 92 -2.32 -2.22 -30.29
C SER A 92 -3.50 -1.32 -29.86
N SER A 93 -4.35 -1.80 -28.96
CA SER A 93 -5.51 -1.07 -28.43
C SER A 93 -5.12 -0.16 -27.28
N LYS A 94 -6.02 0.78 -26.92
CA LYS A 94 -5.89 1.56 -25.69
C LYS A 94 -6.03 0.66 -24.47
N ILE A 95 -5.35 1.03 -23.39
CA ILE A 95 -5.37 0.33 -22.11
C ILE A 95 -6.17 1.19 -21.13
N LYS A 96 -7.22 0.64 -20.55
CA LYS A 96 -7.95 1.27 -19.44
C LYS A 96 -7.33 0.81 -18.13
N ILE A 97 -6.99 1.76 -17.26
CA ILE A 97 -6.39 1.56 -15.95
C ILE A 97 -7.39 2.06 -14.91
N GLU A 98 -7.95 1.13 -14.13
CA GLU A 98 -9.11 1.32 -13.27
C GLU A 98 -8.69 1.28 -11.80
N GLY A 99 -8.73 2.41 -11.11
CA GLY A 99 -8.40 2.51 -9.69
C GLY A 99 -9.62 2.27 -8.80
N ASN A 100 -9.44 1.40 -7.80
CA ASN A 100 -10.48 0.98 -6.86
C ASN A 100 -9.99 1.13 -5.42
N CYS A 101 -10.96 1.31 -4.50
CA CYS A 101 -10.75 1.43 -3.06
C CYS A 101 -11.65 0.44 -2.30
N ASP A 102 -11.36 0.28 -1.02
CA ASP A 102 -12.28 -0.30 -0.06
C ASP A 102 -13.33 0.74 0.39
N GLU A 103 -14.23 0.34 1.28
CA GLU A 103 -15.37 1.16 1.74
C GLU A 103 -14.99 2.26 2.75
N PHE A 104 -13.72 2.35 3.17
CA PHE A 104 -13.30 3.33 4.18
C PHE A 104 -13.03 4.70 3.57
N GLY A 105 -13.74 5.70 4.04
CA GLY A 105 -13.59 7.10 3.61
C GLY A 105 -14.88 7.68 3.05
N THR A 106 -14.77 8.81 2.35
CA THR A 106 -15.87 9.39 1.58
C THR A 106 -15.73 9.04 0.10
N ASP A 107 -16.82 9.10 -0.63
CA ASP A 107 -16.84 8.86 -2.09
C ASP A 107 -15.79 9.72 -2.81
N GLU A 108 -15.69 11.02 -2.45
CA GLU A 108 -14.74 11.96 -3.06
C GLU A 108 -13.30 11.59 -2.74
N TYR A 109 -13.03 11.20 -1.48
CA TYR A 109 -11.71 10.74 -1.07
C TYR A 109 -11.32 9.47 -1.83
N ASN A 110 -12.22 8.48 -1.88
CA ASN A 110 -11.98 7.20 -2.55
C ASN A 110 -11.85 7.36 -4.06
N TYR A 111 -12.63 8.26 -4.67
CA TYR A 111 -12.45 8.62 -6.08
C TYR A 111 -11.05 9.20 -6.35
N ALA A 112 -10.61 10.15 -5.51
CA ALA A 112 -9.30 10.77 -5.66
C ALA A 112 -8.16 9.76 -5.40
N LEU A 113 -8.29 8.88 -4.39
CA LEU A 113 -7.32 7.84 -4.07
C LEU A 113 -7.21 6.80 -5.19
N GLY A 114 -8.36 6.33 -5.73
CA GLY A 114 -8.39 5.42 -6.87
C GLY A 114 -7.68 6.01 -8.10
N LEU A 115 -7.90 7.31 -8.36
CA LEU A 115 -7.20 7.99 -9.46
C LEU A 115 -5.68 8.09 -9.23
N LYS A 116 -5.22 8.34 -7.99
CA LYS A 116 -3.79 8.33 -7.64
C LYS A 116 -3.16 6.96 -7.86
N ARG A 117 -3.85 5.88 -7.47
CA ARG A 117 -3.42 4.48 -7.70
C ARG A 117 -3.30 4.18 -9.19
N ALA A 118 -4.33 4.50 -9.97
CA ALA A 118 -4.31 4.33 -11.42
C ALA A 118 -3.17 5.13 -12.07
N LYS A 119 -2.92 6.36 -11.59
CA LYS A 119 -1.81 7.20 -12.05
C LYS A 119 -0.45 6.56 -11.73
N ALA A 120 -0.26 6.00 -10.55
CA ALA A 120 1.00 5.34 -10.18
C ALA A 120 1.32 4.16 -11.11
N VAL A 121 0.32 3.34 -11.45
CA VAL A 121 0.47 2.24 -12.41
C VAL A 121 0.80 2.75 -13.81
N ARG A 122 0.08 3.77 -14.30
CA ARG A 122 0.39 4.41 -15.59
C ARG A 122 1.81 4.94 -15.64
N ASP A 123 2.23 5.67 -14.61
CA ASP A 123 3.55 6.32 -14.57
C ASP A 123 4.67 5.26 -14.52
N SER A 124 4.45 4.15 -13.83
CA SER A 124 5.35 3.01 -13.82
C SER A 124 5.48 2.36 -15.21
N LEU A 125 4.37 2.14 -15.92
CA LEU A 125 4.40 1.61 -17.29
C LEU A 125 5.07 2.60 -18.27
N ALA A 126 4.79 3.89 -18.10
CA ALA A 126 5.38 4.94 -18.93
C ALA A 126 6.89 5.04 -18.75
N SER A 127 7.39 4.88 -17.51
CA SER A 127 8.84 4.87 -17.24
C SER A 127 9.58 3.72 -17.94
N GLN A 128 8.86 2.65 -18.25
CA GLN A 128 9.35 1.50 -19.01
C GLN A 128 9.14 1.64 -20.52
N GLY A 129 8.58 2.74 -21.01
CA GLY A 129 8.45 3.07 -22.43
C GLY A 129 7.06 2.83 -23.04
N VAL A 130 6.03 2.51 -22.25
CA VAL A 130 4.66 2.43 -22.76
C VAL A 130 4.12 3.83 -23.03
N ASP A 131 3.59 4.05 -24.23
CA ASP A 131 3.05 5.36 -24.64
C ASP A 131 1.84 5.77 -23.78
N THR A 132 1.96 6.91 -23.10
CA THR A 132 0.89 7.45 -22.25
C THR A 132 -0.40 7.79 -23.01
N SER A 133 -0.30 8.10 -24.32
CA SER A 133 -1.48 8.37 -25.16
C SER A 133 -2.37 7.14 -25.35
N LYS A 134 -1.84 5.94 -25.12
CA LYS A 134 -2.60 4.68 -25.15
C LYS A 134 -3.27 4.34 -23.81
N MET A 135 -2.97 5.08 -22.75
CA MET A 135 -3.45 4.75 -21.40
C MET A 135 -4.56 5.70 -20.95
N VAL A 136 -5.71 5.15 -20.58
CA VAL A 136 -6.88 5.89 -20.07
C VAL A 136 -7.05 5.57 -18.60
N LEU A 137 -7.05 6.60 -17.75
CA LEU A 137 -7.25 6.45 -16.31
C LEU A 137 -8.74 6.60 -15.98
N VAL A 138 -9.23 5.70 -15.14
CA VAL A 138 -10.58 5.73 -14.56
C VAL A 138 -10.46 5.47 -13.06
N SER A 139 -11.25 6.15 -12.25
CA SER A 139 -11.44 5.79 -10.85
C SER A 139 -12.89 5.39 -10.63
N PHE A 140 -13.09 4.30 -9.94
CA PHE A 140 -14.39 3.85 -9.44
C PHE A 140 -14.57 4.15 -7.95
N GLY A 141 -13.51 4.68 -7.28
CA GLY A 141 -13.56 4.81 -5.82
C GLY A 141 -13.88 3.45 -5.19
N GLU A 142 -14.89 3.40 -4.34
CA GLU A 142 -15.37 2.17 -3.70
C GLU A 142 -16.50 1.46 -4.48
N SER A 143 -17.03 2.07 -5.55
CA SER A 143 -18.24 1.59 -6.22
C SER A 143 -18.05 0.30 -7.03
N ASN A 144 -16.83 -0.21 -7.19
CA ASN A 144 -16.53 -1.43 -7.95
C ASN A 144 -15.83 -2.49 -7.08
N ALA A 145 -16.43 -2.79 -5.93
CA ALA A 145 -15.94 -3.82 -5.03
C ALA A 145 -15.99 -5.22 -5.66
N VAL A 146 -14.96 -6.03 -5.47
CA VAL A 146 -14.91 -7.46 -5.88
C VAL A 146 -15.20 -8.40 -4.72
N CYS A 147 -15.38 -7.84 -3.54
CA CYS A 147 -15.60 -8.55 -2.29
C CYS A 147 -16.44 -7.66 -1.37
N ALA A 148 -17.42 -8.24 -0.66
CA ALA A 148 -18.36 -7.51 0.19
C ALA A 148 -18.32 -7.92 1.68
N GLU A 149 -17.46 -8.89 2.06
CA GLU A 149 -17.33 -9.30 3.43
C GLU A 149 -16.54 -8.25 4.24
N ALA A 150 -16.95 -7.97 5.47
CA ALA A 150 -16.27 -7.07 6.39
C ALA A 150 -15.03 -7.75 7.02
N THR A 151 -14.02 -8.05 6.20
CA THR A 151 -12.75 -8.67 6.59
C THR A 151 -11.56 -7.95 5.97
N ASP A 152 -10.40 -7.99 6.64
CA ASP A 152 -9.18 -7.36 6.15
C ASP A 152 -8.76 -7.90 4.78
N SER A 153 -8.92 -9.20 4.55
CA SER A 153 -8.61 -9.84 3.26
C SER A 153 -9.53 -9.35 2.13
N CYS A 154 -10.79 -9.09 2.44
CA CYS A 154 -11.73 -8.52 1.48
C CYS A 154 -11.38 -7.06 1.17
N TYR A 155 -11.15 -6.24 2.19
CA TYR A 155 -10.71 -4.86 2.01
C TYR A 155 -9.44 -4.76 1.17
N GLN A 156 -8.46 -5.64 1.42
CA GLN A 156 -7.23 -5.69 0.64
C GLN A 156 -7.49 -6.01 -0.84
N ARG A 157 -8.42 -6.90 -1.16
CA ARG A 157 -8.82 -7.22 -2.53
C ARG A 157 -9.51 -6.07 -3.24
N ASN A 158 -10.21 -5.20 -2.50
CA ASN A 158 -10.85 -4.02 -3.04
C ASN A 158 -9.86 -2.88 -3.33
N ARG A 159 -8.78 -2.75 -2.56
CA ARG A 159 -7.71 -1.76 -2.76
C ARG A 159 -6.81 -2.15 -3.92
N ARG A 160 -7.27 -1.96 -5.16
CA ARG A 160 -6.56 -2.46 -6.35
C ARG A 160 -6.64 -1.52 -7.54
N VAL A 161 -5.77 -1.77 -8.50
CA VAL A 161 -5.87 -1.24 -9.86
C VAL A 161 -6.02 -2.42 -10.82
N ASP A 162 -7.02 -2.35 -11.67
CA ASP A 162 -7.23 -3.29 -12.75
C ASP A 162 -6.86 -2.68 -14.10
N LEU A 163 -6.39 -3.52 -15.02
CA LEU A 163 -6.06 -3.13 -16.38
C LEU A 163 -6.82 -4.01 -17.37
N ARG A 164 -7.25 -3.41 -18.48
CA ARG A 164 -7.88 -4.12 -19.60
C ARG A 164 -7.72 -3.36 -20.91
N LEU A 165 -7.82 -4.06 -22.03
CA LEU A 165 -7.85 -3.43 -23.35
C LEU A 165 -9.22 -2.80 -23.61
N VAL A 166 -9.22 -1.63 -24.24
CA VAL A 166 -10.44 -0.98 -24.73
C VAL A 166 -10.79 -1.64 -26.07
N LYS A 167 -11.95 -2.27 -26.10
CA LYS A 167 -12.52 -2.90 -27.32
C LYS A 167 -13.31 -1.89 -28.11
#